data_4cb94aeb0d7bef045b527061c2e2f273
#
_entry.id   4cb94aeb0d7bef045b527061c2e2f273
#
_cell.length_a   1.000
_cell.length_b   1.000
_cell.length_c   1.000
_cell.angle_alpha   90.00
_cell.angle_beta   90.00
_cell.angle_gamma   90.00
#
_symmetry.space_group_name_H-M   'P 1'
#
loop_
_entity.id
_entity.type
_entity.pdbx_description
1 polymer ?
#
loop_
_entity_poly.entity_id
_entity_poly.type
_entity_poly.pdbx_seq_one_letter_code
_entity_poly.pdbx_strand_id
1 'polypeptide(L)'
;MISNENSNLDKNRYEPKFMEWGIINHENFKGKTTYDLPIKRWDPLSTISIKSNEFGLHRNEKRFYGHYAYLSPIRGKRPAGFKTQSEEKILSDCSKKDFTKYKDVFTGVVEGGPVYDDWGIMIGDGFTIVITEDDKKKDNPFHEIPHRIEKVSNHTHALTLINRYPSMARIIDAEIEKDISKHLPPHIRIAKGINLVTISRDFYPSSCLNHIPEEVLTHIFLSMKEAILYCILEAIEKNYYDIPVSPFFNIGEKAGGSQPRIHSQVYIDLNGDGHGSRLEGYLRAFKEMGDNCHLCETSHGNTDRIIMKSKFWTFYTSGSPVRNYHIRFHPNEHIRRFSNLKINQILDLARILKTIFNALDNLKVEKNRNIIFNCCPFGYDANFHLFGDIIPHEIIGGAEMADDMRVARKLPHIAAAEIREHLED
;
A
#
# COMPACT_ATOMS: atom_id res chain seq x y z
N MET A 1 -25.96 -20.58 -28.58
CA MET A 1 -25.14 -19.80 -29.51
C MET A 1 -25.06 -18.39 -28.95
N ILE A 2 -24.04 -18.09 -28.15
CA ILE A 2 -23.74 -16.76 -27.67
C ILE A 2 -22.63 -16.27 -28.57
N SER A 3 -22.97 -15.25 -29.35
CA SER A 3 -22.10 -14.65 -30.36
C SER A 3 -20.84 -14.08 -29.75
N ASN A 4 -19.68 -14.53 -30.24
CA ASN A 4 -18.37 -13.94 -30.07
C ASN A 4 -18.33 -12.56 -30.75
N GLU A 5 -18.73 -11.52 -30.05
CA GLU A 5 -18.49 -10.13 -30.48
C GLU A 5 -17.66 -9.39 -29.43
N ASN A 6 -16.38 -9.70 -29.35
CA ASN A 6 -15.39 -8.84 -28.68
C ASN A 6 -13.94 -9.25 -29.03
N SER A 7 -13.65 -9.50 -30.31
CA SER A 7 -12.31 -9.86 -30.78
C SER A 7 -11.60 -8.78 -31.60
N ASN A 8 -12.03 -7.53 -31.50
CA ASN A 8 -11.35 -6.40 -32.12
C ASN A 8 -11.00 -5.31 -31.08
N LEU A 9 -10.38 -5.70 -29.96
CA LEU A 9 -9.56 -4.75 -29.24
C LEU A 9 -8.32 -4.49 -30.10
N ASP A 10 -8.25 -3.27 -30.57
CA ASP A 10 -7.26 -2.72 -31.48
C ASP A 10 -5.85 -3.19 -31.13
N LYS A 11 -5.28 -4.10 -31.93
CA LYS A 11 -3.94 -4.68 -31.72
C LYS A 11 -2.81 -3.62 -31.81
N ASN A 12 -3.15 -2.38 -32.13
CA ASN A 12 -2.24 -1.25 -32.25
C ASN A 12 -2.30 -0.30 -31.05
N ARG A 13 -2.99 -0.66 -29.99
CA ARG A 13 -3.04 0.20 -28.81
C ARG A 13 -1.73 0.04 -28.05
N TYR A 14 -0.93 1.09 -28.02
CA TYR A 14 0.25 1.21 -27.15
C TYR A 14 -0.19 1.01 -25.71
N GLU A 15 0.26 -0.07 -25.08
CA GLU A 15 0.11 -0.28 -23.64
C GLU A 15 1.24 0.49 -22.95
N PRO A 16 0.95 1.66 -22.37
CA PRO A 16 2.02 2.46 -21.79
C PRO A 16 2.56 1.79 -20.54
N LYS A 17 3.87 1.76 -20.43
CA LYS A 17 4.57 1.25 -19.26
C LYS A 17 4.56 2.27 -18.14
N PHE A 18 4.23 1.88 -16.93
CA PHE A 18 4.20 2.78 -15.77
C PHE A 18 5.49 3.55 -15.57
N MET A 19 6.63 2.90 -15.79
CA MET A 19 7.93 3.53 -15.62
C MET A 19 8.21 4.57 -16.70
N GLU A 20 7.70 4.39 -17.91
CA GLU A 20 7.78 5.39 -18.98
C GLU A 20 6.91 6.59 -18.66
N TRP A 21 5.72 6.39 -18.16
CA TRP A 21 4.87 7.48 -17.70
C TRP A 21 5.44 8.17 -16.45
N GLY A 22 6.23 7.44 -15.68
CA GLY A 22 6.87 7.95 -14.49
C GLY A 22 8.14 8.73 -14.72
N ILE A 23 8.76 8.70 -15.91
CA ILE A 23 10.02 9.39 -16.13
C ILE A 23 9.78 10.90 -16.27
N ILE A 24 10.49 11.67 -15.43
CA ILE A 24 10.59 13.11 -15.55
C ILE A 24 11.82 13.39 -16.40
N ASN A 25 11.63 13.90 -17.61
CA ASN A 25 12.66 14.27 -18.57
C ASN A 25 12.71 15.80 -18.79
N HIS A 26 13.64 16.26 -19.61
CA HIS A 26 13.82 17.69 -19.89
C HIS A 26 12.57 18.38 -20.42
N GLU A 27 11.77 17.71 -21.24
CA GLU A 27 10.59 18.32 -21.83
C GLU A 27 9.52 18.61 -20.79
N ASN A 28 9.25 17.64 -19.90
CA ASN A 28 8.23 17.78 -18.87
C ASN A 28 8.75 18.46 -17.59
N PHE A 29 10.07 18.63 -17.46
CA PHE A 29 10.70 19.39 -16.36
C PHE A 29 10.78 20.88 -16.67
N LYS A 30 10.66 21.29 -17.91
CA LYS A 30 10.78 22.68 -18.34
C LYS A 30 9.85 23.61 -17.56
N GLY A 31 10.43 24.62 -16.92
CA GLY A 31 9.68 25.60 -16.11
C GLY A 31 9.35 25.16 -14.70
N LYS A 32 9.78 23.97 -14.28
CA LYS A 32 9.67 23.52 -12.90
C LYS A 32 10.93 23.88 -12.11
N THR A 33 10.78 23.95 -10.81
CA THR A 33 11.89 24.22 -9.89
C THR A 33 12.17 22.99 -9.03
N THR A 34 13.33 22.99 -8.34
CA THR A 34 13.64 21.91 -7.36
C THR A 34 12.62 21.82 -6.24
N TYR A 35 11.91 22.92 -5.92
CA TYR A 35 10.86 22.96 -4.91
C TYR A 35 9.58 22.21 -5.34
N ASP A 36 9.40 21.96 -6.63
CA ASP A 36 8.26 21.21 -7.16
C ASP A 36 8.49 19.70 -7.08
N LEU A 37 9.70 19.25 -6.82
CA LEU A 37 10.04 17.84 -6.70
C LEU A 37 9.88 17.36 -5.26
N PRO A 38 9.30 16.17 -5.02
CA PRO A 38 9.39 15.50 -3.74
C PRO A 38 10.84 15.21 -3.38
N ILE A 39 11.21 15.52 -2.14
CA ILE A 39 12.57 15.34 -1.62
C ILE A 39 12.49 14.38 -0.44
N LYS A 40 13.40 13.40 -0.41
CA LYS A 40 13.57 12.50 0.72
C LYS A 40 14.65 13.06 1.63
N ARG A 41 14.25 13.51 2.79
CA ARG A 41 15.19 13.91 3.84
C ARG A 41 15.49 12.71 4.74
N TRP A 42 16.75 12.49 4.94
CA TRP A 42 17.27 11.51 5.85
C TRP A 42 17.84 12.20 7.09
N ASP A 43 17.43 11.75 8.26
CA ASP A 43 17.96 12.21 9.52
C ASP A 43 19.00 11.22 10.04
N PRO A 44 20.30 11.58 10.02
CA PRO A 44 21.35 10.69 10.48
C PRO A 44 21.28 10.38 11.97
N LEU A 45 20.63 11.20 12.78
CA LEU A 45 20.47 10.94 14.22
C LEU A 45 19.41 9.87 14.49
N SER A 46 18.45 9.72 13.62
CA SER A 46 17.45 8.66 13.67
C SER A 46 17.84 7.44 12.85
N THR A 47 19.02 7.44 12.26
CA THR A 47 19.53 6.29 11.51
C THR A 47 19.89 5.19 12.47
N ILE A 48 19.18 4.13 12.41
CA ILE A 48 19.29 3.02 13.34
C ILE A 48 20.20 1.90 12.82
N SER A 49 21.14 2.16 12.05
CA SER A 49 22.22 1.22 11.92
C SER A 49 23.10 1.28 13.13
N ILE A 50 22.45 1.31 14.23
CA ILE A 50 23.11 1.53 15.46
C ILE A 50 23.43 0.17 16.02
N LYS A 51 24.62 -0.25 15.75
CA LYS A 51 25.15 -1.48 16.31
C LYS A 51 26.44 -1.25 17.08
N SER A 52 26.79 -0.01 17.32
CA SER A 52 27.95 0.29 18.15
C SER A 52 27.52 0.55 19.58
N ASN A 53 28.47 0.56 20.48
CA ASN A 53 28.25 0.80 21.90
C ASN A 53 27.71 2.21 22.20
N GLU A 54 27.76 3.10 21.25
CA GLU A 54 27.22 4.45 21.33
C GLU A 54 26.38 4.72 20.09
N PHE A 55 25.08 4.46 20.16
CA PHE A 55 24.17 4.61 19.04
C PHE A 55 24.47 3.72 17.80
N GLY A 56 25.42 2.81 17.91
CA GLY A 56 25.65 1.63 17.13
C GLY A 56 25.77 1.78 15.64
N LEU A 57 26.48 2.77 15.17
CA LEU A 57 26.83 2.89 13.76
C LEU A 57 27.89 1.84 13.39
N HIS A 58 27.51 0.79 12.69
CA HIS A 58 28.47 -0.06 12.02
C HIS A 58 28.98 0.63 10.76
N ARG A 59 30.21 1.13 10.81
CA ARG A 59 30.86 1.82 9.69
C ARG A 59 30.97 0.99 8.41
N ASN A 60 30.81 -0.33 8.52
CA ASN A 60 30.92 -1.27 7.39
C ASN A 60 29.57 -1.67 6.80
N GLU A 61 28.46 -1.26 7.35
CA GLU A 61 27.15 -1.55 6.76
C GLU A 61 26.83 -0.49 5.70
N LYS A 62 26.65 -0.96 4.48
CA LYS A 62 26.29 -0.12 3.33
C LYS A 62 24.82 0.36 3.37
N ARG A 63 24.00 -0.17 4.27
CA ARG A 63 22.57 0.16 4.40
C ARG A 63 22.35 1.03 5.62
N PHE A 64 21.62 2.10 5.41
CA PHE A 64 21.20 3.00 6.45
C PHE A 64 19.74 2.73 6.79
N TYR A 65 19.46 2.50 8.05
CA TYR A 65 18.12 2.28 8.57
C TYR A 65 17.71 3.53 9.33
N GLY A 66 16.54 4.07 9.05
CA GLY A 66 16.21 5.27 9.78
C GLY A 66 14.83 5.83 9.47
N HIS A 67 14.54 6.92 10.12
CA HIS A 67 13.37 7.70 9.82
C HIS A 67 13.63 8.54 8.58
N TYR A 68 12.82 8.33 7.56
CA TYR A 68 12.80 9.15 6.38
C TYR A 68 11.56 10.04 6.40
N ALA A 69 11.75 11.30 6.08
CA ALA A 69 10.65 12.20 5.77
C ALA A 69 10.61 12.42 4.26
N TYR A 70 9.48 12.14 3.64
CA TYR A 70 9.22 12.56 2.27
C TYR A 70 8.66 13.99 2.32
N LEU A 71 9.40 14.94 1.79
CA LEU A 71 9.00 16.33 1.67
C LEU A 71 8.41 16.53 0.28
N SER A 72 7.10 16.59 0.19
CA SER A 72 6.37 16.68 -1.08
C SER A 72 5.43 17.89 -1.09
N PRO A 73 5.89 19.06 -1.54
CA PRO A 73 5.07 20.27 -1.62
C PRO A 73 3.83 20.08 -2.50
N ILE A 74 3.92 19.25 -3.54
CA ILE A 74 2.82 18.94 -4.45
C ILE A 74 1.63 18.29 -3.71
N ARG A 75 1.88 17.55 -2.63
CA ARG A 75 0.81 16.99 -1.81
C ARG A 75 -0.02 18.05 -1.08
N GLY A 76 0.54 19.22 -0.84
CA GLY A 76 -0.19 20.37 -0.28
C GLY A 76 -1.26 20.92 -1.24
N LYS A 77 -1.14 20.65 -2.54
CA LYS A 77 -2.12 21.04 -3.56
C LYS A 77 -3.25 20.02 -3.73
N ARG A 78 -3.22 18.91 -2.97
CA ARG A 78 -4.22 17.84 -3.07
C ARG A 78 -5.61 18.37 -2.69
N PRO A 79 -6.64 18.14 -3.52
CA PRO A 79 -7.99 18.58 -3.20
C PRO A 79 -8.50 17.86 -1.95
N ALA A 80 -9.16 18.61 -1.07
CA ALA A 80 -9.91 18.03 0.04
C ALA A 80 -11.10 17.25 -0.52
N GLY A 81 -11.15 15.96 -0.25
CA GLY A 81 -12.24 15.08 -0.70
C GLY A 81 -13.46 15.16 0.23
N PHE A 82 -13.21 15.46 1.51
CA PHE A 82 -14.24 15.78 2.48
C PHE A 82 -14.34 17.31 2.60
N LYS A 83 -15.37 17.90 2.03
CA LYS A 83 -15.53 19.34 1.99
C LYS A 83 -15.98 19.91 3.34
N THR A 84 -16.74 19.13 4.11
CA THR A 84 -17.30 19.52 5.40
C THR A 84 -17.46 18.31 6.33
N GLN A 85 -17.51 18.54 7.65
CA GLN A 85 -17.83 17.49 8.63
C GLN A 85 -19.22 16.88 8.42
N SER A 86 -20.17 17.65 7.88
CA SER A 86 -21.49 17.14 7.53
C SER A 86 -21.44 16.16 6.38
N GLU A 87 -20.58 16.40 5.39
CA GLU A 87 -20.38 15.49 4.25
C GLU A 87 -19.67 14.19 4.69
N GLU A 88 -18.69 14.28 5.55
CA GLU A 88 -18.05 13.08 6.16
C GLU A 88 -19.08 12.23 6.90
N LYS A 89 -19.97 12.87 7.67
CA LYS A 89 -21.04 12.18 8.38
C LYS A 89 -22.05 11.52 7.44
N ILE A 90 -22.40 12.18 6.33
CA ILE A 90 -23.29 11.60 5.31
C ILE A 90 -22.64 10.39 4.65
N LEU A 91 -21.34 10.47 4.32
CA LEU A 91 -20.61 9.40 3.68
C LEU A 91 -20.24 8.25 4.63
N SER A 92 -20.28 8.48 5.94
CA SER A 92 -20.14 7.43 6.95
C SER A 92 -21.46 6.73 7.31
N ASP A 93 -22.59 7.23 6.83
CA ASP A 93 -23.89 6.59 7.01
C ASP A 93 -24.09 5.47 5.97
N CYS A 94 -23.61 4.29 6.33
CA CYS A 94 -23.64 3.11 5.48
C CYS A 94 -25.06 2.54 5.25
N SER A 95 -26.07 3.08 5.91
CA SER A 95 -27.48 2.72 5.68
C SER A 95 -27.99 3.26 4.33
N LYS A 96 -27.38 4.29 3.81
CA LYS A 96 -27.63 4.82 2.48
C LYS A 96 -27.06 3.87 1.44
N LYS A 97 -27.91 3.14 0.75
CA LYS A 97 -27.50 2.13 -0.24
C LYS A 97 -27.09 2.68 -1.61
N ASP A 98 -27.41 3.94 -1.91
CA ASP A 98 -27.17 4.52 -3.24
C ASP A 98 -26.27 5.76 -3.16
N PHE A 99 -25.01 5.55 -3.48
CA PHE A 99 -24.01 6.60 -3.66
C PHE A 99 -23.68 6.86 -5.14
N THR A 100 -24.42 6.29 -6.08
CA THR A 100 -24.11 6.32 -7.53
C THR A 100 -24.04 7.73 -8.11
N LYS A 101 -24.74 8.69 -7.51
CA LYS A 101 -24.74 10.10 -7.93
C LYS A 101 -23.58 10.92 -7.36
N TYR A 102 -22.80 10.34 -6.46
CA TYR A 102 -21.69 11.07 -5.85
C TYR A 102 -20.53 11.17 -6.84
N LYS A 103 -20.09 12.39 -7.13
CA LYS A 103 -18.96 12.66 -8.00
C LYS A 103 -17.76 13.13 -7.20
N ASP A 104 -16.61 12.53 -7.45
CA ASP A 104 -15.33 12.86 -6.84
C ASP A 104 -14.24 13.10 -7.90
N VAL A 105 -13.01 13.30 -7.43
CA VAL A 105 -11.85 13.56 -8.30
C VAL A 105 -11.49 12.41 -9.25
N PHE A 106 -11.98 11.21 -8.96
CA PHE A 106 -11.73 10.01 -9.77
C PHE A 106 -12.80 9.76 -10.84
N THR A 107 -13.92 10.48 -10.78
CA THR A 107 -15.07 10.21 -11.67
C THR A 107 -14.68 10.32 -13.15
N GLY A 108 -13.91 11.34 -13.52
CA GLY A 108 -13.50 11.52 -14.92
C GLY A 108 -12.62 10.38 -15.44
N VAL A 109 -11.74 9.83 -14.59
CA VAL A 109 -10.89 8.68 -14.96
C VAL A 109 -11.72 7.42 -15.13
N VAL A 110 -12.65 7.20 -14.22
CA VAL A 110 -13.57 6.04 -14.29
C VAL A 110 -14.44 6.08 -15.54
N GLU A 111 -14.84 7.28 -15.98
CA GLU A 111 -15.60 7.50 -17.21
C GLU A 111 -14.73 7.37 -18.48
N GLY A 112 -13.44 7.03 -18.36
CA GLY A 112 -12.52 6.80 -19.47
C GLY A 112 -11.71 8.03 -19.91
N GLY A 113 -11.78 9.11 -19.15
CA GLY A 113 -10.98 10.31 -19.41
C GLY A 113 -9.53 10.16 -19.00
N PRO A 114 -8.57 10.74 -19.75
CA PRO A 114 -7.18 10.77 -19.37
C PRO A 114 -6.98 11.67 -18.16
N VAL A 115 -6.03 11.30 -17.29
CA VAL A 115 -5.61 12.10 -16.14
C VAL A 115 -4.16 12.47 -16.30
N TYR A 116 -3.87 13.75 -16.17
CA TYR A 116 -2.51 14.27 -16.20
C TYR A 116 -2.13 14.77 -14.81
N ASP A 117 -0.88 14.61 -14.45
CA ASP A 117 -0.33 15.20 -13.25
C ASP A 117 0.08 16.67 -13.47
N ASP A 118 0.61 17.31 -12.43
CA ASP A 118 1.07 18.70 -12.49
C ASP A 118 2.32 18.88 -13.38
N TRP A 119 2.93 17.79 -13.83
CA TRP A 119 4.04 17.76 -14.78
C TRP A 119 3.57 17.65 -16.25
N GLY A 120 2.26 17.49 -16.49
CA GLY A 120 1.70 17.24 -17.80
C GLY A 120 1.91 15.82 -18.32
N ILE A 121 2.27 14.87 -17.43
CA ILE A 121 2.46 13.46 -17.77
C ILE A 121 1.15 12.72 -17.51
N MET A 122 0.71 11.94 -18.49
CA MET A 122 -0.46 11.09 -18.33
C MET A 122 -0.21 10.03 -17.27
N ILE A 123 -1.08 9.95 -16.28
CA ILE A 123 -0.99 9.03 -15.13
C ILE A 123 -2.12 8.02 -15.09
N GLY A 124 -3.04 8.09 -16.02
CA GLY A 124 -4.14 7.15 -16.18
C GLY A 124 -4.97 7.51 -17.38
N ASP A 125 -5.55 6.51 -18.01
CA ASP A 125 -6.39 6.63 -19.22
C ASP A 125 -7.76 5.96 -19.02
N GLY A 126 -8.15 5.65 -17.80
CA GLY A 126 -9.39 4.94 -17.49
C GLY A 126 -9.35 3.45 -17.81
N PHE A 127 -8.21 2.92 -18.25
CA PHE A 127 -8.02 1.51 -18.51
C PHE A 127 -7.22 0.85 -17.39
N THR A 128 -7.51 -0.40 -17.14
CA THR A 128 -6.74 -1.19 -16.22
C THR A 128 -5.51 -1.74 -16.92
N ILE A 129 -4.42 -1.81 -16.18
CA ILE A 129 -3.18 -2.42 -16.64
C ILE A 129 -3.43 -3.91 -16.81
N VAL A 130 -3.17 -4.40 -18.00
CA VAL A 130 -3.19 -5.82 -18.30
C VAL A 130 -1.75 -6.26 -18.49
N ILE A 131 -1.28 -7.12 -17.58
CA ILE A 131 0.04 -7.76 -17.73
C ILE A 131 -0.13 -8.91 -18.71
N THR A 132 0.59 -8.84 -19.83
CA THR A 132 0.47 -9.82 -20.91
C THR A 132 1.29 -11.09 -20.64
N GLU A 133 1.00 -12.17 -21.41
CA GLU A 133 1.76 -13.41 -21.28
C GLU A 133 3.24 -13.26 -21.69
N ASP A 134 3.56 -12.31 -22.56
CA ASP A 134 4.92 -12.07 -23.03
C ASP A 134 5.80 -11.46 -21.93
N ASP A 135 5.22 -10.75 -20.97
CA ASP A 135 5.94 -10.22 -19.81
C ASP A 135 6.42 -11.32 -18.84
N LYS A 136 5.94 -12.56 -19.04
CA LYS A 136 6.32 -13.72 -18.23
C LYS A 136 7.66 -14.36 -18.61
N LYS A 137 8.16 -14.06 -19.80
CA LYS A 137 9.37 -14.72 -20.37
C LYS A 137 10.67 -14.05 -19.99
N LYS A 138 10.62 -12.93 -19.29
CA LYS A 138 11.82 -12.19 -18.92
C LYS A 138 12.57 -12.93 -17.81
N ASP A 139 13.88 -13.07 -17.98
CA ASP A 139 14.76 -13.62 -16.96
C ASP A 139 14.55 -12.86 -15.63
N ASN A 140 14.03 -13.58 -14.68
CA ASN A 140 13.70 -13.02 -13.39
C ASN A 140 14.84 -13.28 -12.41
N PRO A 141 15.65 -12.26 -12.05
CA PRO A 141 16.73 -12.41 -11.09
C PRO A 141 16.22 -12.72 -9.66
N PHE A 142 14.93 -12.52 -9.43
CA PHE A 142 14.27 -12.83 -8.16
C PHE A 142 13.34 -14.03 -8.36
N HIS A 143 13.77 -15.21 -7.98
CA HIS A 143 13.01 -16.48 -8.11
C HIS A 143 11.60 -16.44 -7.50
N GLU A 144 11.27 -15.39 -6.77
CA GLU A 144 10.02 -15.21 -6.05
C GLU A 144 8.95 -14.46 -6.83
N ILE A 145 9.30 -13.85 -7.98
CA ILE A 145 8.32 -13.24 -8.86
C ILE A 145 7.64 -14.37 -9.65
N PRO A 146 6.32 -14.50 -9.61
CA PRO A 146 5.64 -15.57 -10.31
C PRO A 146 5.95 -15.53 -11.79
N HIS A 147 6.37 -16.64 -12.37
CA HIS A 147 6.55 -16.76 -13.82
C HIS A 147 5.21 -16.64 -14.57
N ARG A 148 4.10 -16.70 -13.87
CA ARG A 148 2.77 -16.58 -14.43
C ARG A 148 1.98 -15.55 -13.61
N ILE A 149 1.68 -14.43 -14.23
CA ILE A 149 0.76 -13.44 -13.71
C ILE A 149 -0.64 -13.85 -14.17
N GLU A 150 -1.50 -14.17 -13.21
CA GLU A 150 -2.88 -14.51 -13.52
C GLU A 150 -3.61 -13.24 -13.99
N LYS A 151 -4.06 -13.24 -15.24
CA LYS A 151 -4.92 -12.18 -15.74
C LYS A 151 -6.23 -12.21 -14.98
N VAL A 152 -6.58 -11.12 -14.36
CA VAL A 152 -7.97 -10.86 -14.00
C VAL A 152 -8.64 -10.29 -15.23
N SER A 153 -9.47 -11.09 -15.86
CA SER A 153 -10.23 -10.65 -17.02
C SER A 153 -11.12 -9.48 -16.61
N ASN A 154 -10.94 -8.36 -17.29
CA ASN A 154 -11.78 -7.19 -17.19
C ASN A 154 -11.93 -6.70 -15.74
N HIS A 155 -11.07 -5.90 -15.26
CA HIS A 155 -11.18 -5.17 -13.99
C HIS A 155 -12.45 -4.32 -13.96
N THR A 156 -13.60 -5.00 -14.00
CA THR A 156 -14.91 -4.39 -14.08
C THR A 156 -15.19 -3.47 -12.92
N HIS A 157 -14.57 -3.74 -11.75
CA HIS A 157 -14.87 -3.01 -10.52
C HIS A 157 -13.74 -2.18 -9.96
N ALA A 158 -12.52 -2.27 -10.51
CA ALA A 158 -11.38 -1.51 -10.02
C ALA A 158 -10.46 -1.06 -11.15
N LEU A 159 -9.69 -0.02 -10.91
CA LEU A 159 -8.58 0.39 -11.76
C LEU A 159 -7.43 0.97 -10.92
N THR A 160 -6.21 0.83 -11.42
CA THR A 160 -5.01 1.37 -10.78
C THR A 160 -4.39 2.46 -11.67
N LEU A 161 -3.97 3.54 -11.03
CA LEU A 161 -3.28 4.66 -11.68
C LEU A 161 -2.13 5.17 -10.81
N ILE A 162 -1.25 5.96 -11.40
CA ILE A 162 -0.22 6.68 -10.66
C ILE A 162 -0.86 7.83 -9.89
N ASN A 163 -0.45 8.05 -8.64
CA ASN A 163 -0.97 9.13 -7.83
C ASN A 163 -0.58 10.50 -8.42
N ARG A 164 -1.57 11.34 -8.65
CA ARG A 164 -1.37 12.71 -9.15
C ARG A 164 -0.55 13.58 -8.18
N TYR A 165 -0.66 13.33 -6.88
CA TYR A 165 0.05 14.05 -5.83
C TYR A 165 0.98 13.09 -5.07
N PRO A 166 2.06 12.63 -5.71
CA PRO A 166 2.88 11.56 -5.15
C PRO A 166 3.74 12.05 -3.99
N SER A 167 4.10 11.13 -3.10
CA SER A 167 5.14 11.37 -2.08
C SER A 167 6.55 11.21 -2.65
N MET A 168 6.67 10.55 -3.79
CA MET A 168 7.94 10.27 -4.47
C MET A 168 7.85 10.75 -5.92
N ALA A 169 8.95 11.25 -6.43
CA ALA A 169 9.03 11.88 -7.75
C ALA A 169 9.37 10.87 -8.84
N ARG A 170 8.70 9.80 -8.98
CA ARG A 170 8.93 8.86 -10.08
C ARG A 170 10.44 8.64 -10.39
N ILE A 171 10.76 8.12 -11.57
CA ILE A 171 12.12 8.09 -12.11
C ILE A 171 12.40 9.43 -12.78
N ILE A 172 13.56 9.98 -12.49
CA ILE A 172 14.04 11.24 -13.07
C ILE A 172 15.19 10.92 -14.00
N ASP A 173 15.21 11.61 -15.14
CA ASP A 173 16.33 11.55 -16.06
C ASP A 173 17.65 11.81 -15.34
N ALA A 174 18.68 11.04 -15.66
CA ALA A 174 19.95 11.05 -14.95
C ALA A 174 20.67 12.42 -15.02
N GLU A 175 20.51 13.17 -16.11
CA GLU A 175 21.11 14.49 -16.25
C GLU A 175 20.42 15.51 -15.34
N ILE A 176 19.09 15.47 -15.31
CA ILE A 176 18.30 16.33 -14.39
C ILE A 176 18.61 15.97 -12.93
N GLU A 177 18.66 14.68 -12.59
CA GLU A 177 19.00 14.23 -11.25
C GLU A 177 20.40 14.75 -10.83
N LYS A 178 21.36 14.65 -11.71
CA LYS A 178 22.73 15.14 -11.47
C LYS A 178 22.76 16.65 -11.22
N ASP A 179 22.03 17.42 -12.00
CA ASP A 179 22.00 18.87 -11.86
C ASP A 179 21.31 19.29 -10.56
N ILE A 180 20.19 18.69 -10.21
CA ILE A 180 19.50 18.97 -8.94
C ILE A 180 20.37 18.57 -7.75
N SER A 181 21.01 17.41 -7.81
CA SER A 181 21.82 16.87 -6.70
C SER A 181 23.00 17.74 -6.34
N LYS A 182 23.54 18.53 -7.29
CA LYS A 182 24.61 19.52 -7.00
C LYS A 182 24.19 20.60 -6.01
N HIS A 183 22.89 20.88 -5.95
CA HIS A 183 22.34 21.95 -5.12
C HIS A 183 21.69 21.44 -3.83
N LEU A 184 21.65 20.13 -3.62
CA LEU A 184 21.07 19.53 -2.41
C LEU A 184 22.15 19.24 -1.36
N PRO A 185 21.86 19.45 -0.07
CA PRO A 185 22.71 18.98 1.00
C PRO A 185 22.93 17.46 0.94
N PRO A 186 24.07 16.92 1.42
CA PRO A 186 24.39 15.50 1.31
C PRO A 186 23.35 14.52 1.93
N HIS A 187 22.58 15.00 2.90
CA HIS A 187 21.55 14.21 3.58
C HIS A 187 20.15 14.35 2.95
N ILE A 188 20.04 15.08 1.85
CA ILE A 188 18.81 15.28 1.10
C ILE A 188 19.03 14.74 -0.32
N ARG A 189 18.08 13.99 -0.80
CA ARG A 189 18.05 13.49 -2.17
C ARG A 189 16.63 13.54 -2.72
N ILE A 190 16.51 13.44 -4.03
CA ILE A 190 15.21 13.31 -4.67
C ILE A 190 14.58 11.99 -4.21
N ALA A 191 13.32 12.04 -3.80
CA ALA A 191 12.57 10.84 -3.45
C ALA A 191 12.13 10.14 -4.74
N LYS A 192 12.89 9.16 -5.21
CA LYS A 192 12.55 8.34 -6.38
C LYS A 192 11.63 7.20 -5.99
N GLY A 193 10.60 6.98 -6.78
CA GLY A 193 9.66 5.90 -6.55
C GLY A 193 8.33 6.12 -7.23
N ILE A 194 7.43 5.17 -7.05
CA ILE A 194 6.10 5.18 -7.67
C ILE A 194 5.06 5.11 -6.56
N ASN A 195 4.09 6.01 -6.61
CA ASN A 195 2.90 5.93 -5.79
C ASN A 195 1.71 5.51 -6.65
N LEU A 196 1.18 4.33 -6.39
CA LEU A 196 -0.02 3.84 -7.04
C LEU A 196 -1.25 4.15 -6.20
N VAL A 197 -2.37 4.33 -6.88
CA VAL A 197 -3.70 4.41 -6.28
C VAL A 197 -4.60 3.43 -7.03
N THR A 198 -5.19 2.49 -6.31
CA THR A 198 -6.21 1.60 -6.86
C THR A 198 -7.56 2.00 -6.30
N ILE A 199 -8.50 2.30 -7.17
CA ILE A 199 -9.85 2.79 -6.83
C ILE A 199 -10.92 1.79 -7.27
N SER A 200 -12.06 1.79 -6.59
CA SER A 200 -13.27 1.18 -7.14
C SER A 200 -13.82 2.02 -8.29
N ARG A 201 -14.35 1.39 -9.34
CA ARG A 201 -15.01 2.11 -10.45
C ARG A 201 -16.29 2.77 -9.98
N ASP A 202 -17.16 2.04 -9.30
CA ASP A 202 -18.32 2.62 -8.65
C ASP A 202 -17.91 3.31 -7.36
N PHE A 203 -18.67 4.34 -6.98
CA PHE A 203 -18.39 5.06 -5.75
C PHE A 203 -18.89 4.27 -4.55
N TYR A 204 -17.96 3.90 -3.67
CA TYR A 204 -18.22 3.33 -2.35
C TYR A 204 -17.44 4.13 -1.31
N PRO A 205 -18.10 4.63 -0.25
CA PRO A 205 -17.38 5.29 0.83
C PRO A 205 -16.45 4.32 1.55
N SER A 206 -15.22 4.73 1.78
CA SER A 206 -14.22 3.89 2.46
C SER A 206 -14.63 3.52 3.89
N SER A 207 -15.35 4.40 4.57
CA SER A 207 -15.89 4.18 5.93
C SER A 207 -16.95 3.08 6.00
N CYS A 208 -17.48 2.64 4.85
CA CYS A 208 -18.48 1.59 4.73
C CYS A 208 -17.92 0.31 4.14
N LEU A 209 -16.68 -0.04 4.45
CA LEU A 209 -15.98 -1.19 3.85
C LEU A 209 -16.78 -2.50 3.99
N ASN A 210 -17.44 -2.72 5.12
CA ASN A 210 -18.29 -3.89 5.38
C ASN A 210 -19.51 -3.98 4.43
N HIS A 211 -19.95 -2.87 3.85
CA HIS A 211 -21.08 -2.83 2.90
C HIS A 211 -20.64 -2.90 1.43
N ILE A 212 -19.34 -2.78 1.14
CA ILE A 212 -18.82 -2.89 -0.23
C ILE A 212 -19.00 -4.34 -0.72
N PRO A 213 -19.47 -4.58 -1.96
CA PRO A 213 -19.53 -5.91 -2.50
C PRO A 213 -18.17 -6.62 -2.44
N GLU A 214 -18.18 -7.92 -2.10
CA GLU A 214 -16.95 -8.71 -1.97
C GLU A 214 -16.15 -8.71 -3.27
N GLU A 215 -16.84 -8.80 -4.40
CA GLU A 215 -16.24 -8.74 -5.73
C GLU A 215 -15.48 -7.43 -5.97
N VAL A 216 -16.01 -6.29 -5.53
CA VAL A 216 -15.34 -4.98 -5.65
C VAL A 216 -14.05 -4.94 -4.84
N LEU A 217 -14.06 -5.39 -3.59
CA LEU A 217 -12.86 -5.48 -2.76
C LEU A 217 -11.83 -6.44 -3.35
N THR A 218 -12.29 -7.58 -3.85
CA THR A 218 -11.45 -8.56 -4.54
C THR A 218 -10.74 -7.93 -5.73
N HIS A 219 -11.47 -7.21 -6.57
CA HIS A 219 -10.89 -6.54 -7.75
C HIS A 219 -9.93 -5.41 -7.37
N ILE A 220 -10.16 -4.69 -6.27
CA ILE A 220 -9.19 -3.72 -5.75
C ILE A 220 -7.87 -4.43 -5.40
N PHE A 221 -7.93 -5.54 -4.67
CA PHE A 221 -6.72 -6.29 -4.30
C PHE A 221 -6.01 -6.90 -5.51
N LEU A 222 -6.76 -7.44 -6.47
CA LEU A 222 -6.18 -8.05 -7.67
C LEU A 222 -5.53 -6.98 -8.57
N SER A 223 -6.22 -5.86 -8.80
CA SER A 223 -5.66 -4.75 -9.57
C SER A 223 -4.40 -4.18 -8.90
N MET A 224 -4.41 -4.03 -7.58
CA MET A 224 -3.24 -3.61 -6.82
C MET A 224 -2.07 -4.60 -6.95
N LYS A 225 -2.34 -5.91 -6.83
CA LYS A 225 -1.34 -6.97 -7.00
C LYS A 225 -0.68 -6.92 -8.37
N GLU A 226 -1.48 -6.85 -9.42
CA GLU A 226 -0.99 -6.81 -10.81
C GLU A 226 -0.16 -5.56 -11.06
N ALA A 227 -0.61 -4.40 -10.59
CA ALA A 227 0.12 -3.17 -10.74
C ALA A 227 1.48 -3.19 -9.99
N ILE A 228 1.54 -3.79 -8.80
CA ILE A 228 2.80 -4.01 -8.08
C ILE A 228 3.75 -4.86 -8.93
N LEU A 229 3.27 -6.02 -9.43
CA LEU A 229 4.10 -6.91 -10.23
C LEU A 229 4.63 -6.23 -11.49
N TYR A 230 3.76 -5.50 -12.17
CA TYR A 230 4.14 -4.74 -13.36
C TYR A 230 5.25 -3.73 -13.06
N CYS A 231 5.08 -2.90 -12.04
CA CYS A 231 6.09 -1.93 -11.64
C CYS A 231 7.42 -2.56 -11.21
N ILE A 232 7.36 -3.70 -10.52
CA ILE A 232 8.57 -4.42 -10.09
C ILE A 232 9.31 -5.01 -11.27
N LEU A 233 8.63 -5.62 -12.24
CA LEU A 233 9.25 -6.14 -13.46
C LEU A 233 9.95 -5.01 -14.23
N GLU A 234 9.28 -3.87 -14.42
CA GLU A 234 9.88 -2.69 -15.05
C GLU A 234 11.09 -2.15 -14.27
N ALA A 235 11.00 -2.13 -12.94
CA ALA A 235 12.09 -1.67 -12.09
C ALA A 235 13.33 -2.58 -12.19
N ILE A 236 13.13 -3.90 -12.21
CA ILE A 236 14.20 -4.88 -12.37
C ILE A 236 14.91 -4.72 -13.71
N GLU A 237 14.15 -4.51 -14.79
CA GLU A 237 14.72 -4.25 -16.13
C GLU A 237 15.59 -2.99 -16.16
N LYS A 238 15.29 -2.02 -15.30
CA LYS A 238 16.07 -0.80 -15.16
C LYS A 238 17.15 -0.90 -14.08
N ASN A 239 17.46 -2.11 -13.61
CA ASN A 239 18.48 -2.39 -12.60
C ASN A 239 18.23 -1.76 -11.22
N TYR A 240 16.97 -1.59 -10.83
CA TYR A 240 16.63 -1.26 -9.45
C TYR A 240 16.57 -2.53 -8.60
N TYR A 241 17.12 -2.47 -7.39
CA TYR A 241 17.18 -3.57 -6.43
C TYR A 241 16.79 -3.07 -5.04
N ASP A 242 16.54 -4.01 -4.12
CA ASP A 242 16.16 -3.71 -2.74
C ASP A 242 14.95 -2.77 -2.66
N ILE A 243 13.87 -3.18 -3.32
CA ILE A 243 12.68 -2.36 -3.52
C ILE A 243 11.65 -2.63 -2.44
N PRO A 244 11.47 -1.75 -1.44
CA PRO A 244 10.38 -1.84 -0.50
C PRO A 244 9.06 -1.49 -1.18
N VAL A 245 8.04 -2.29 -0.89
CA VAL A 245 6.68 -2.11 -1.39
C VAL A 245 5.73 -2.06 -0.21
N SER A 246 4.98 -0.99 -0.09
CA SER A 246 4.08 -0.75 1.04
C SER A 246 2.65 -0.53 0.57
N PRO A 247 1.81 -1.59 0.49
CA PRO A 247 0.39 -1.47 0.20
C PRO A 247 -0.38 -1.08 1.48
N PHE A 248 -1.33 -0.15 1.35
CA PHE A 248 -2.15 0.26 2.49
C PHE A 248 -3.47 0.90 2.07
N PHE A 249 -4.40 0.99 3.03
CA PHE A 249 -5.63 1.77 2.93
C PHE A 249 -5.67 2.78 4.07
N ASN A 250 -6.08 4.00 3.75
CA ASN A 250 -6.44 5.02 4.72
C ASN A 250 -7.96 5.18 4.68
N ILE A 251 -8.64 4.65 5.67
CA ILE A 251 -10.09 4.66 5.76
C ILE A 251 -10.52 5.82 6.66
N GLY A 252 -11.19 6.81 6.06
CA GLY A 252 -11.61 8.02 6.75
C GLY A 252 -10.49 9.07 6.89
N GLU A 253 -10.93 10.32 7.14
CA GLU A 253 -10.04 11.49 7.14
C GLU A 253 -8.98 11.42 8.25
N LYS A 254 -9.38 11.06 9.48
CA LYS A 254 -8.46 10.97 10.62
C LYS A 254 -7.37 9.92 10.44
N ALA A 255 -7.61 8.90 9.65
CA ALA A 255 -6.61 7.89 9.29
C ALA A 255 -5.72 8.31 8.10
N GLY A 256 -5.83 9.56 7.64
CA GLY A 256 -5.06 10.08 6.51
C GLY A 256 -5.72 9.87 5.14
N GLY A 257 -6.97 9.42 5.09
CA GLY A 257 -7.76 9.34 3.87
C GLY A 257 -8.10 10.74 3.37
N SER A 258 -7.71 11.06 2.13
CA SER A 258 -8.00 12.38 1.55
C SER A 258 -9.23 12.38 0.67
N GLN A 259 -9.69 11.21 0.28
CA GLN A 259 -10.83 11.01 -0.60
C GLN A 259 -11.78 10.00 0.02
N PRO A 260 -13.08 10.24 -0.07
CA PRO A 260 -14.08 9.36 0.53
C PRO A 260 -14.26 8.04 -0.21
N ARG A 261 -14.02 7.98 -1.52
CA ARG A 261 -14.11 6.73 -2.30
C ARG A 261 -13.10 5.73 -1.78
N ILE A 262 -13.51 4.46 -1.64
CA ILE A 262 -12.59 3.39 -1.28
C ILE A 262 -11.45 3.30 -2.28
N HIS A 263 -10.24 3.37 -1.76
CA HIS A 263 -9.03 3.22 -2.56
C HIS A 263 -7.90 2.65 -1.71
N SER A 264 -7.04 1.87 -2.33
CA SER A 264 -5.75 1.51 -1.77
C SER A 264 -4.65 2.40 -2.34
N GLN A 265 -3.53 2.42 -1.66
CA GLN A 265 -2.32 3.07 -2.13
C GLN A 265 -1.15 2.09 -2.01
N VAL A 266 -0.16 2.25 -2.90
CA VAL A 266 1.09 1.50 -2.82
C VAL A 266 2.25 2.46 -2.99
N TYR A 267 3.20 2.38 -2.08
CA TYR A 267 4.47 3.07 -2.21
C TYR A 267 5.53 2.06 -2.65
N ILE A 268 6.21 2.35 -3.76
CA ILE A 268 7.32 1.58 -4.30
C ILE A 268 8.53 2.51 -4.30
N ASP A 269 9.44 2.34 -3.35
CA ASP A 269 10.62 3.19 -3.18
C ASP A 269 11.78 2.66 -4.04
N LEU A 270 12.30 3.51 -4.90
CA LEU A 270 13.39 3.21 -5.83
C LEU A 270 14.71 3.91 -5.46
N ASN A 271 14.83 4.50 -4.28
CA ASN A 271 16.07 5.15 -3.86
C ASN A 271 17.22 4.17 -3.58
N GLY A 272 16.93 2.90 -3.26
CA GLY A 272 17.95 1.90 -2.95
C GLY A 272 18.77 2.20 -1.69
N ASP A 273 18.23 2.96 -0.76
CA ASP A 273 18.92 3.51 0.40
C ASP A 273 18.49 2.88 1.74
N GLY A 274 17.91 1.69 1.66
CA GLY A 274 17.42 0.95 2.81
C GLY A 274 15.93 1.17 3.08
N HIS A 275 15.48 0.70 4.22
CA HIS A 275 14.08 0.63 4.59
C HIS A 275 13.77 1.58 5.73
N GLY A 276 12.49 1.91 5.91
CA GLY A 276 12.03 2.61 7.11
C GLY A 276 12.24 1.77 8.37
N SER A 277 12.44 2.43 9.51
CA SER A 277 12.80 1.80 10.79
C SER A 277 11.88 0.64 11.21
N ARG A 278 10.59 0.76 10.94
CA ARG A 278 9.62 -0.28 11.28
C ARG A 278 9.82 -1.54 10.44
N LEU A 279 9.94 -1.41 9.12
CA LEU A 279 10.17 -2.54 8.23
C LEU A 279 11.51 -3.21 8.55
N GLU A 280 12.53 -2.42 8.81
CA GLU A 280 13.84 -2.94 9.19
C GLU A 280 13.81 -3.72 10.52
N GLY A 281 13.05 -3.23 11.50
CA GLY A 281 12.81 -3.96 12.74
C GLY A 281 12.16 -5.33 12.48
N TYR A 282 11.17 -5.39 11.59
CA TYR A 282 10.55 -6.66 11.22
C TYR A 282 11.53 -7.60 10.48
N LEU A 283 12.30 -7.07 9.53
CA LEU A 283 13.29 -7.86 8.80
C LEU A 283 14.32 -8.48 9.74
N ARG A 284 14.78 -7.73 10.74
CA ARG A 284 15.68 -8.25 11.78
C ARG A 284 15.01 -9.33 12.61
N ALA A 285 13.79 -9.10 13.08
CA ALA A 285 13.06 -10.08 13.86
C ALA A 285 12.90 -11.40 13.10
N PHE A 286 12.50 -11.35 11.84
CA PHE A 286 12.41 -12.57 11.02
C PHE A 286 13.77 -13.23 10.77
N LYS A 287 14.83 -12.47 10.59
CA LYS A 287 16.18 -13.01 10.46
C LYS A 287 16.65 -13.72 11.74
N GLU A 288 16.35 -13.15 12.91
CA GLU A 288 16.68 -13.73 14.21
C GLU A 288 15.90 -15.00 14.52
N MET A 289 14.65 -15.10 14.05
CA MET A 289 13.83 -16.31 14.18
C MET A 289 14.39 -17.49 13.36
N GLY A 290 15.22 -17.23 12.33
CA GLY A 290 15.75 -18.29 11.45
C GLY A 290 14.62 -19.00 10.70
N ASP A 291 14.63 -20.33 10.79
CA ASP A 291 13.60 -21.17 10.12
C ASP A 291 12.27 -21.24 10.91
N ASN A 292 12.23 -20.76 12.14
CA ASN A 292 11.05 -20.78 12.99
C ASN A 292 10.23 -19.49 12.77
N CYS A 293 9.18 -19.59 12.00
CA CYS A 293 8.29 -18.46 11.76
C CYS A 293 7.18 -18.40 12.81
N HIS A 294 7.23 -17.41 13.69
CA HIS A 294 6.20 -17.19 14.72
C HIS A 294 4.78 -17.05 14.14
N LEU A 295 4.62 -16.49 12.96
CA LEU A 295 3.31 -16.37 12.33
C LEU A 295 2.79 -17.73 11.85
N CYS A 296 3.65 -18.60 11.31
CA CYS A 296 3.27 -19.97 10.99
C CYS A 296 2.88 -20.74 12.26
N GLU A 297 3.62 -20.58 13.35
CA GLU A 297 3.27 -21.18 14.64
C GLU A 297 1.91 -20.68 15.14
N THR A 298 1.62 -19.37 15.00
CA THR A 298 0.31 -18.79 15.37
C THR A 298 -0.83 -19.37 14.52
N SER A 299 -0.60 -19.67 13.23
CA SER A 299 -1.59 -20.32 12.38
C SER A 299 -1.94 -21.73 12.86
N HIS A 300 -0.95 -22.48 13.35
CA HIS A 300 -1.14 -23.85 13.83
C HIS A 300 -1.55 -23.90 15.31
N GLY A 301 -1.14 -22.90 16.09
CA GLY A 301 -1.45 -22.79 17.51
C GLY A 301 -2.89 -22.36 17.79
N ASN A 302 -3.26 -22.39 19.06
CA ASN A 302 -4.51 -21.81 19.55
C ASN A 302 -4.18 -20.86 20.70
N THR A 303 -4.50 -19.59 20.53
CA THR A 303 -4.32 -18.57 21.56
C THR A 303 -5.64 -17.83 21.76
N ASP A 304 -5.84 -17.31 22.97
CA ASP A 304 -7.02 -16.50 23.33
C ASP A 304 -7.14 -15.19 22.53
N ARG A 305 -6.06 -14.79 21.85
CA ARG A 305 -6.01 -13.61 20.99
C ARG A 305 -6.54 -13.85 19.57
N ILE A 306 -6.79 -15.10 19.17
CA ILE A 306 -7.33 -15.40 17.85
C ILE A 306 -8.78 -14.92 17.76
N ILE A 307 -9.07 -14.14 16.73
CA ILE A 307 -10.40 -13.66 16.40
C ILE A 307 -11.09 -14.67 15.47
N MET A 308 -10.43 -14.99 14.36
CA MET A 308 -10.96 -15.87 13.33
C MET A 308 -9.83 -16.58 12.58
N LYS A 309 -10.08 -17.83 12.20
CA LYS A 309 -9.26 -18.57 11.24
C LYS A 309 -10.11 -19.03 10.08
N SER A 310 -9.57 -18.90 8.88
CA SER A 310 -10.13 -19.50 7.67
C SER A 310 -9.19 -20.55 7.10
N LYS A 311 -9.52 -21.08 5.93
CA LYS A 311 -8.60 -21.94 5.16
C LYS A 311 -7.28 -21.26 4.84
N PHE A 312 -7.30 -19.92 4.59
CA PHE A 312 -6.15 -19.20 4.05
C PHE A 312 -5.59 -18.15 4.98
N TRP A 313 -6.33 -17.70 5.99
CA TRP A 313 -5.94 -16.58 6.84
C TRP A 313 -6.17 -16.82 8.31
N THR A 314 -5.30 -16.25 9.13
CA THR A 314 -5.46 -16.14 10.59
C THR A 314 -5.52 -14.67 10.98
N PHE A 315 -6.57 -14.28 11.70
CA PHE A 315 -6.80 -12.95 12.27
C PHE A 315 -6.76 -13.02 13.79
N TYR A 316 -5.99 -12.15 14.42
CA TYR A 316 -5.81 -12.11 15.87
C TYR A 316 -5.49 -10.70 16.34
N THR A 317 -5.75 -10.41 17.63
CA THR A 317 -5.32 -9.15 18.24
C THR A 317 -3.82 -9.16 18.45
N SER A 318 -3.15 -8.08 18.06
CA SER A 318 -1.70 -7.96 18.21
C SER A 318 -1.29 -8.10 19.68
N GLY A 319 -0.26 -8.89 19.97
CA GLY A 319 0.32 -9.00 21.30
C GLY A 319 1.06 -7.74 21.76
N SER A 320 1.45 -6.88 20.80
CA SER A 320 2.02 -5.56 21.04
C SER A 320 1.21 -4.53 20.26
N PRO A 321 0.02 -4.17 20.75
CA PRO A 321 -0.90 -3.32 20.04
C PRO A 321 -0.43 -1.87 20.01
N VAL A 322 -0.50 -1.25 18.83
CA VAL A 322 -0.22 0.21 18.69
C VAL A 322 -1.44 1.08 19.02
N ARG A 323 -2.63 0.47 19.03
CA ARG A 323 -3.93 1.08 19.39
C ARG A 323 -4.82 0.02 20.02
N ASN A 324 -5.87 0.44 20.72
CA ASN A 324 -6.91 -0.50 21.15
C ASN A 324 -7.51 -1.17 19.92
N TYR A 325 -7.86 -2.44 20.03
CA TYR A 325 -8.40 -3.26 18.94
C TYR A 325 -7.49 -3.35 17.70
N HIS A 326 -6.17 -3.23 17.88
CA HIS A 326 -5.21 -3.51 16.82
C HIS A 326 -5.29 -5.00 16.43
N ILE A 327 -5.75 -5.27 15.23
CA ILE A 327 -5.84 -6.62 14.67
C ILE A 327 -4.66 -6.84 13.73
N ARG A 328 -3.99 -7.98 13.90
CA ARG A 328 -2.99 -8.48 12.96
C ARG A 328 -3.54 -9.68 12.23
N PHE A 329 -3.20 -9.82 10.96
CA PHE A 329 -3.59 -10.96 10.15
C PHE A 329 -2.47 -11.37 9.21
N HIS A 330 -2.43 -12.65 8.87
CA HIS A 330 -1.44 -13.18 7.94
C HIS A 330 -2.00 -14.40 7.18
N PRO A 331 -1.49 -14.70 5.98
CA PRO A 331 -1.83 -15.95 5.30
C PRO A 331 -1.31 -17.15 6.11
N ASN A 332 -2.05 -18.27 6.09
CA ASN A 332 -1.63 -19.49 6.77
C ASN A 332 -0.44 -20.17 6.07
N GLU A 333 -0.32 -19.96 4.76
CA GLU A 333 0.84 -20.35 3.97
C GLU A 333 1.95 -19.30 4.14
N HIS A 334 3.21 -19.74 4.28
CA HIS A 334 4.35 -18.84 4.39
C HIS A 334 4.60 -18.09 3.08
N ILE A 335 3.99 -16.93 2.95
CA ILE A 335 4.08 -16.04 1.79
C ILE A 335 4.82 -14.78 2.20
N ARG A 336 5.77 -14.32 1.38
CA ARG A 336 6.64 -13.18 1.73
C ARG A 336 6.08 -11.82 1.29
N ARG A 337 5.26 -11.78 0.23
CA ARG A 337 4.81 -10.52 -0.40
C ARG A 337 3.35 -10.57 -0.77
N PHE A 338 2.71 -9.43 -0.76
CA PHE A 338 1.33 -9.28 -1.21
C PHE A 338 1.14 -9.77 -2.66
N SER A 339 2.11 -9.49 -3.53
CA SER A 339 2.10 -9.91 -4.93
C SER A 339 2.16 -11.44 -5.14
N ASN A 340 2.55 -12.21 -4.12
CA ASN A 340 2.57 -13.67 -4.18
C ASN A 340 1.23 -14.32 -3.81
N LEU A 341 0.24 -13.54 -3.34
CA LEU A 341 -1.07 -14.07 -2.97
C LEU A 341 -1.78 -14.68 -4.19
N LYS A 342 -2.42 -15.82 -3.98
CA LYS A 342 -3.26 -16.50 -4.97
C LYS A 342 -4.66 -15.88 -4.98
N ILE A 343 -5.39 -16.04 -6.07
CA ILE A 343 -6.76 -15.49 -6.22
C ILE A 343 -7.68 -15.93 -5.08
N ASN A 344 -7.67 -17.21 -4.74
CA ASN A 344 -8.51 -17.75 -3.66
C ASN A 344 -8.13 -17.18 -2.27
N GLN A 345 -6.87 -16.84 -2.04
CA GLN A 345 -6.44 -16.15 -0.81
C GLN A 345 -6.94 -14.70 -0.78
N ILE A 346 -6.96 -14.02 -1.92
CA ILE A 346 -7.48 -12.65 -2.04
C ILE A 346 -9.01 -12.63 -1.86
N LEU A 347 -9.73 -13.57 -2.46
CA LEU A 347 -11.18 -13.71 -2.27
C LEU A 347 -11.53 -13.90 -0.79
N ASP A 348 -10.83 -14.81 -0.12
CA ASP A 348 -11.07 -15.08 1.29
C ASP A 348 -10.70 -13.88 2.18
N LEU A 349 -9.62 -13.15 1.85
CA LEU A 349 -9.24 -11.92 2.53
C LEU A 349 -10.33 -10.85 2.43
N ALA A 350 -10.87 -10.63 1.22
CA ALA A 350 -11.93 -9.65 1.00
C ALA A 350 -13.18 -9.96 1.85
N ARG A 351 -13.58 -11.23 1.87
CA ARG A 351 -14.71 -11.72 2.68
C ARG A 351 -14.48 -11.51 4.17
N ILE A 352 -13.33 -11.93 4.70
CA ILE A 352 -13.04 -11.83 6.13
C ILE A 352 -12.91 -10.37 6.57
N LEU A 353 -12.28 -9.50 5.77
CA LEU A 353 -12.18 -8.08 6.10
C LEU A 353 -13.56 -7.44 6.30
N LYS A 354 -14.54 -7.79 5.48
CA LYS A 354 -15.93 -7.31 5.66
C LYS A 354 -16.51 -7.77 6.99
N THR A 355 -16.36 -9.05 7.32
CA THR A 355 -16.83 -9.62 8.61
C THR A 355 -16.16 -8.91 9.80
N ILE A 356 -14.86 -8.72 9.76
CA ILE A 356 -14.10 -8.02 10.83
C ILE A 356 -14.55 -6.56 10.94
N PHE A 357 -14.73 -5.86 9.83
CA PHE A 357 -15.18 -4.47 9.85
C PHE A 357 -16.61 -4.35 10.40
N ASN A 358 -17.48 -5.30 10.07
CA ASN A 358 -18.82 -5.36 10.66
C ASN A 358 -18.75 -5.52 12.18
N ALA A 359 -17.98 -6.48 12.68
CA ALA A 359 -17.79 -6.68 14.11
C ALA A 359 -17.24 -5.43 14.82
N LEU A 360 -16.25 -4.75 14.22
CA LEU A 360 -15.69 -3.52 14.77
C LEU A 360 -16.69 -2.37 14.78
N ASP A 361 -17.59 -2.29 13.78
CA ASP A 361 -18.62 -1.28 13.71
C ASP A 361 -19.73 -1.54 14.75
N ASN A 362 -20.12 -2.80 14.95
CA ASN A 362 -21.06 -3.23 15.99
C ASN A 362 -20.52 -2.92 17.41
N LEU A 363 -19.23 -3.11 17.61
CA LEU A 363 -18.51 -2.71 18.83
C LEU A 363 -18.33 -1.20 18.99
N LYS A 364 -18.73 -0.39 18.00
CA LYS A 364 -18.55 1.07 17.98
C LYS A 364 -17.08 1.49 18.06
N VAL A 365 -16.17 0.66 17.56
CA VAL A 365 -14.77 1.01 17.40
C VAL A 365 -14.63 2.11 16.33
N GLU A 366 -13.68 3.04 16.52
CA GLU A 366 -13.45 4.16 15.60
C GLU A 366 -13.44 3.70 14.13
N LYS A 367 -14.24 4.34 13.29
CA LYS A 367 -14.39 4.01 11.86
C LYS A 367 -13.20 4.46 11.01
N ASN A 368 -12.46 5.46 11.49
CA ASN A 368 -11.21 5.85 10.85
C ASN A 368 -10.13 4.82 11.18
N ARG A 369 -9.67 4.08 10.17
CA ARG A 369 -8.78 2.91 10.35
C ARG A 369 -7.75 2.86 9.23
N ASN A 370 -6.59 2.31 9.53
CA ASN A 370 -5.63 1.94 8.50
C ASN A 370 -5.63 0.42 8.32
N ILE A 371 -5.52 -0.04 7.07
CA ILE A 371 -5.12 -1.41 6.75
C ILE A 371 -3.74 -1.29 6.13
N ILE A 372 -2.77 -1.99 6.68
CA ILE A 372 -1.36 -1.93 6.24
C ILE A 372 -0.90 -3.34 5.94
N PHE A 373 -0.19 -3.53 4.83
CA PHE A 373 0.47 -4.80 4.51
C PHE A 373 1.98 -4.64 4.66
N ASN A 374 2.57 -5.51 5.44
CA ASN A 374 4.01 -5.57 5.67
C ASN A 374 4.59 -6.66 4.76
N CYS A 375 5.36 -6.24 3.77
CA CYS A 375 5.90 -7.08 2.72
C CYS A 375 7.42 -7.17 2.82
N CYS A 376 7.99 -8.32 2.48
CA CYS A 376 9.42 -8.41 2.23
C CYS A 376 9.78 -7.55 1.01
N PRO A 377 10.79 -6.69 1.08
CA PRO A 377 11.26 -5.95 -0.09
C PRO A 377 11.71 -6.90 -1.20
N PHE A 378 11.57 -6.48 -2.45
CA PHE A 378 12.11 -7.23 -3.57
C PHE A 378 13.64 -7.12 -3.58
N GLY A 379 14.31 -8.23 -3.83
CA GLY A 379 15.77 -8.31 -3.76
C GLY A 379 16.34 -8.51 -2.37
N TYR A 380 15.49 -8.60 -1.34
CA TYR A 380 15.92 -8.89 0.02
C TYR A 380 15.74 -10.36 0.34
N ASP A 381 16.81 -11.00 0.82
CA ASP A 381 16.80 -12.40 1.24
C ASP A 381 16.59 -12.47 2.76
N ALA A 382 15.34 -12.62 3.18
CA ALA A 382 14.95 -12.85 4.56
C ALA A 382 13.80 -13.84 4.62
N ASN A 383 13.77 -14.65 5.65
CA ASN A 383 12.63 -15.52 5.95
C ASN A 383 11.47 -14.70 6.51
N PHE A 384 10.94 -13.80 5.67
CA PHE A 384 9.87 -12.86 6.02
C PHE A 384 8.52 -13.50 5.74
N HIS A 385 7.57 -13.30 6.63
CA HIS A 385 6.18 -13.69 6.39
C HIS A 385 5.32 -12.44 6.22
N LEU A 386 4.59 -12.36 5.10
CA LEU A 386 3.59 -11.33 4.85
C LEU A 386 2.59 -11.27 6.01
N PHE A 387 2.34 -10.09 6.50
CA PHE A 387 1.25 -9.87 7.46
C PHE A 387 0.63 -8.50 7.26
N GLY A 388 -0.61 -8.36 7.69
CA GLY A 388 -1.30 -7.09 7.69
C GLY A 388 -1.73 -6.67 9.08
N ASP A 389 -1.97 -5.39 9.24
CA ASP A 389 -2.48 -4.78 10.46
C ASP A 389 -3.73 -3.95 10.13
N ILE A 390 -4.78 -4.08 10.94
CA ILE A 390 -5.92 -3.16 10.99
C ILE A 390 -5.76 -2.34 12.26
N ILE A 391 -5.61 -1.03 12.07
CA ILE A 391 -5.28 -0.11 13.17
C ILE A 391 -6.35 0.98 13.25
N PRO A 392 -7.23 0.96 14.26
CA PRO A 392 -8.16 2.06 14.53
C PRO A 392 -7.39 3.34 14.87
N HIS A 393 -7.91 4.49 14.43
CA HIS A 393 -7.30 5.77 14.77
C HIS A 393 -7.54 6.11 16.24
N GLU A 394 -6.48 6.57 16.90
CA GLU A 394 -6.52 7.16 18.24
C GLU A 394 -5.53 8.32 18.32
N ILE A 395 -5.72 9.22 19.27
CA ILE A 395 -4.81 10.35 19.50
C ILE A 395 -3.45 9.82 19.95
N ILE A 396 -2.40 10.34 19.34
CA ILE A 396 -1.01 9.99 19.65
C ILE A 396 -0.58 10.76 20.91
N GLY A 397 -0.07 10.05 21.90
CA GLY A 397 0.44 10.62 23.14
C GLY A 397 1.92 11.01 23.08
N GLY A 398 2.39 11.79 24.08
CA GLY A 398 3.77 12.27 24.12
C GLY A 398 4.83 11.16 24.19
N ALA A 399 4.59 10.11 24.96
CA ALA A 399 5.52 8.95 25.05
C ALA A 399 5.68 8.24 23.70
N GLU A 400 4.60 8.13 22.96
CA GLU A 400 4.60 7.56 21.61
C GLU A 400 5.35 8.44 20.60
N MET A 401 5.21 9.76 20.75
CA MET A 401 5.95 10.71 19.91
C MET A 401 7.45 10.71 20.23
N ALA A 402 7.81 10.50 21.49
CA ALA A 402 9.20 10.56 21.95
C ALA A 402 10.02 9.31 21.55
N ASP A 403 9.44 8.13 21.71
CA ASP A 403 10.19 6.87 21.57
C ASP A 403 9.35 5.71 21.01
N ASP A 404 8.33 6.03 20.23
CA ASP A 404 7.44 5.02 19.63
C ASP A 404 6.79 4.06 20.67
N MET A 405 6.78 4.46 21.95
CA MET A 405 6.17 3.66 23.03
C MET A 405 4.66 3.74 22.97
N ARG A 406 4.05 2.61 22.68
CA ARG A 406 2.60 2.49 22.56
C ARG A 406 1.96 2.21 23.90
N VAL A 407 0.83 2.87 24.17
CA VAL A 407 0.03 2.62 25.36
C VAL A 407 -1.37 2.22 24.92
N ALA A 408 -1.65 0.91 24.96
CA ALA A 408 -2.98 0.38 24.76
C ALA A 408 -3.67 0.19 26.11
N ARG A 409 -4.93 0.58 26.20
CA ARG A 409 -5.74 0.49 27.44
C ARG A 409 -6.52 -0.81 27.53
N LYS A 410 -6.64 -1.55 26.41
CA LYS A 410 -7.37 -2.81 26.34
C LYS A 410 -6.41 -3.97 26.15
N LEU A 411 -6.55 -4.99 26.98
CA LEU A 411 -5.76 -6.21 26.86
C LEU A 411 -6.11 -6.96 25.57
N PRO A 412 -5.12 -7.49 24.85
CA PRO A 412 -5.37 -8.12 23.54
C PRO A 412 -6.37 -9.27 23.54
N HIS A 413 -6.32 -10.16 24.54
CA HIS A 413 -7.26 -11.28 24.64
C HIS A 413 -8.70 -10.83 24.93
N ILE A 414 -8.88 -9.76 25.70
CA ILE A 414 -10.20 -9.16 25.95
C ILE A 414 -10.75 -8.55 24.66
N ALA A 415 -9.93 -7.77 23.94
CA ALA A 415 -10.32 -7.21 22.65
C ALA A 415 -10.70 -8.32 21.64
N ALA A 416 -9.96 -9.44 21.63
CA ALA A 416 -10.29 -10.58 20.78
C ALA A 416 -11.63 -11.23 21.16
N ALA A 417 -11.91 -11.38 22.44
CA ALA A 417 -13.17 -11.94 22.93
C ALA A 417 -14.36 -11.05 22.50
N GLU A 418 -14.26 -9.75 22.75
CA GLU A 418 -15.31 -8.80 22.36
C GLU A 418 -15.56 -8.80 20.85
N ILE A 419 -14.51 -8.86 20.02
CA ILE A 419 -14.67 -8.93 18.57
C ILE A 419 -15.36 -10.24 18.18
N ARG A 420 -14.98 -11.39 18.77
CA ARG A 420 -15.63 -12.69 18.50
C ARG A 420 -17.12 -12.70 18.79
N GLU A 421 -17.54 -12.04 19.88
CA GLU A 421 -18.95 -11.91 20.25
C GLU A 421 -19.79 -11.18 19.19
N HIS A 422 -19.15 -10.39 18.31
CA HIS A 422 -19.81 -9.61 17.28
C HIS A 422 -19.54 -10.12 15.85
N LEU A 423 -18.91 -11.29 15.69
CA LEU A 423 -18.68 -11.88 14.36
C LEU A 423 -19.93 -12.53 13.75
N GLU A 424 -20.89 -12.89 14.57
CA GLU A 424 -22.07 -13.71 14.19
C GLU A 424 -23.33 -12.90 13.92
N ASP A 425 -23.30 -11.58 14.13
CA ASP A 425 -24.41 -10.67 13.83
C ASP A 425 -24.23 -10.05 12.43
#